data_0fc49eeea1ac6d6c6f19d6de9a171d27
#
_entry.id   0fc49eeea1ac6d6c6f19d6de9a171d27
#
_cell.length_a   1.000
_cell.length_b   1.000
_cell.length_c   1.000
_cell.angle_alpha   90.00
_cell.angle_beta   90.00
_cell.angle_gamma   90.00
#
_symmetry.space_group_name_H-M   'P 1'
#
loop_
_entity.id
_entity.type
_entity.pdbx_description
1 polymer ?
#
loop_
_entity_poly.entity_id
_entity_poly.type
_entity_poly.pdbx_seq_one_letter_code
_entity_poly.pdbx_strand_id
1 'polypeptide(L)'
;ASPNPVQAQAAMPATTVAAGELPKGKQTTLGLYVTAAQAYEMWKAAPDKVKIIDVRTPEEFAFVGHPEMAWNIPLAFVTYERKGGKFQYAPKPNTAFVAQVREIAKPNDVLLVTCRSGGRGAMAVNQLAAAGFTKAYNIVDGIEGDAVKDPQSVFNGKRMKNGWKNSAPWVYDIDPEKVILEEGAATGFTPKE
;
A
#
# COMPACT_ATOMS: atom_id res chain seq x y z
N ALA A 1 11.44 -37.03 28.20
CA ALA A 1 11.73 -36.08 27.16
C ALA A 1 10.44 -35.83 26.38
N SER A 2 9.82 -34.66 26.60
CA SER A 2 8.62 -34.25 25.86
C SER A 2 9.05 -33.71 24.49
N PRO A 3 8.36 -34.04 23.39
CA PRO A 3 8.69 -33.50 22.09
C PRO A 3 8.34 -32.02 22.05
N ASN A 4 9.29 -31.19 21.57
CA ASN A 4 9.09 -29.80 21.26
C ASN A 4 7.89 -29.63 20.30
N PRO A 5 6.96 -28.70 20.58
CA PRO A 5 5.94 -28.38 19.61
C PRO A 5 6.63 -27.69 18.43
N VAL A 6 6.70 -28.37 17.30
CA VAL A 6 7.00 -27.75 16.00
C VAL A 6 5.93 -26.69 15.83
N GLN A 7 6.31 -25.42 15.93
CA GLN A 7 5.45 -24.31 15.60
C GLN A 7 5.09 -24.47 14.12
N ALA A 8 3.84 -24.89 13.89
CA ALA A 8 3.28 -24.92 12.55
C ALA A 8 3.40 -23.48 12.00
N GLN A 9 4.32 -23.28 11.07
CA GLN A 9 4.36 -22.08 10.26
C GLN A 9 3.03 -22.01 9.53
N ALA A 10 2.17 -21.08 9.94
CA ALA A 10 0.90 -20.86 9.25
C ALA A 10 1.21 -20.71 7.76
N ALA A 11 0.69 -21.63 6.97
CA ALA A 11 0.87 -21.61 5.53
C ALA A 11 0.40 -20.26 5.01
N MET A 12 1.26 -19.58 4.27
CA MET A 12 0.91 -18.33 3.60
C MET A 12 -0.33 -18.59 2.75
N PRO A 13 -1.40 -17.77 2.86
CA PRO A 13 -2.55 -17.95 2.00
C PRO A 13 -2.12 -17.85 0.54
N ALA A 14 -2.57 -18.80 -0.26
CA ALA A 14 -2.31 -18.78 -1.69
C ALA A 14 -2.88 -17.48 -2.28
N THR A 15 -2.15 -16.88 -3.22
CA THR A 15 -2.67 -15.82 -4.06
C THR A 15 -4.03 -16.21 -4.64
N THR A 16 -5.07 -15.45 -4.33
CA THR A 16 -6.43 -15.76 -4.77
C THR A 16 -6.81 -15.02 -6.05
N VAL A 17 -5.97 -14.07 -6.47
CA VAL A 17 -6.16 -13.30 -7.69
C VAL A 17 -5.15 -13.78 -8.73
N ALA A 18 -5.63 -14.27 -9.87
CA ALA A 18 -4.76 -14.73 -10.95
C ALA A 18 -4.12 -13.54 -11.68
N ALA A 19 -2.80 -13.63 -11.94
CA ALA A 19 -2.06 -12.58 -12.64
C ALA A 19 -2.66 -12.24 -14.01
N GLY A 20 -3.16 -13.25 -14.75
CA GLY A 20 -3.75 -13.06 -16.08
C GLY A 20 -5.05 -12.25 -16.10
N GLU A 21 -5.73 -12.10 -14.98
CA GLU A 21 -6.95 -11.33 -14.83
C GLU A 21 -6.69 -9.86 -14.49
N LEU A 22 -5.43 -9.53 -14.14
CA LEU A 22 -5.05 -8.18 -13.75
C LEU A 22 -4.55 -7.36 -14.94
N PRO A 23 -4.90 -6.07 -15.00
CA PRO A 23 -4.23 -5.14 -15.91
C PRO A 23 -2.72 -5.18 -15.71
N LYS A 24 -1.96 -5.07 -16.80
CA LYS A 24 -0.47 -5.12 -16.77
C LYS A 24 0.14 -4.19 -15.73
N GLY A 25 -0.41 -2.99 -15.54
CA GLY A 25 0.07 -2.02 -14.55
C GLY A 25 -0.15 -2.43 -13.08
N LYS A 26 -0.86 -3.51 -12.81
CA LYS A 26 -1.05 -4.08 -11.46
C LYS A 26 -0.27 -5.38 -11.24
N GLN A 27 0.33 -5.93 -12.30
CA GLN A 27 1.11 -7.17 -12.23
C GLN A 27 2.49 -6.91 -11.62
N THR A 28 3.00 -7.91 -10.90
CA THR A 28 4.30 -7.85 -10.22
C THR A 28 5.16 -9.06 -10.58
N THR A 29 6.47 -8.91 -10.42
CA THR A 29 7.44 -10.00 -10.65
C THR A 29 7.27 -11.15 -9.65
N LEU A 30 6.81 -10.88 -8.43
CA LEU A 30 6.53 -11.91 -7.42
C LEU A 30 5.24 -12.67 -7.69
N GLY A 31 4.30 -12.12 -8.46
CA GLY A 31 3.02 -12.76 -8.73
C GLY A 31 2.14 -12.96 -7.49
N LEU A 32 2.33 -12.17 -6.43
CA LEU A 32 1.59 -12.26 -5.18
C LEU A 32 0.56 -11.14 -5.09
N TYR A 33 -0.73 -11.51 -5.04
CA TYR A 33 -1.84 -10.57 -5.08
C TYR A 33 -2.91 -10.91 -4.06
N VAL A 34 -3.49 -9.87 -3.47
CA VAL A 34 -4.65 -9.95 -2.58
C VAL A 34 -5.59 -8.79 -2.85
N THR A 35 -6.87 -8.97 -2.53
CA THR A 35 -7.80 -7.84 -2.40
C THR A 35 -7.64 -7.18 -1.03
N ALA A 36 -8.17 -5.97 -0.87
CA ALA A 36 -8.17 -5.26 0.42
C ALA A 36 -8.88 -6.07 1.51
N ALA A 37 -10.01 -6.69 1.20
CA ALA A 37 -10.72 -7.58 2.14
C ALA A 37 -9.83 -8.75 2.60
N GLN A 38 -9.14 -9.41 1.68
CA GLN A 38 -8.23 -10.51 1.99
C GLN A 38 -7.01 -10.03 2.79
N ALA A 39 -6.46 -8.87 2.45
CA ALA A 39 -5.35 -8.26 3.18
C ALA A 39 -5.72 -7.99 4.64
N TYR A 40 -6.92 -7.53 4.90
CA TYR A 40 -7.42 -7.31 6.26
C TYR A 40 -7.55 -8.62 7.02
N GLU A 41 -8.09 -9.68 6.40
CA GLU A 41 -8.17 -11.01 7.03
C GLU A 41 -6.77 -11.59 7.33
N MET A 42 -5.82 -11.43 6.41
CA MET A 42 -4.44 -11.87 6.62
C MET A 42 -3.79 -11.15 7.80
N TRP A 43 -3.98 -9.83 7.88
CA TRP A 43 -3.45 -9.05 9.00
C TRP A 43 -4.11 -9.45 10.32
N LYS A 44 -5.43 -9.61 10.38
CA LYS A 44 -6.14 -10.05 11.61
C LYS A 44 -5.65 -11.40 12.11
N ALA A 45 -5.32 -12.32 11.21
CA ALA A 45 -4.84 -13.64 11.56
C ALA A 45 -3.43 -13.63 12.17
N ALA A 46 -2.59 -12.64 11.83
CA ALA A 46 -1.21 -12.57 12.29
C ALA A 46 -0.68 -11.11 12.35
N PRO A 47 -1.24 -10.25 13.22
CA PRO A 47 -0.96 -8.81 13.22
C PRO A 47 0.53 -8.48 13.48
N ASP A 48 1.22 -9.33 14.25
CA ASP A 48 2.65 -9.15 14.55
C ASP A 48 3.58 -9.61 13.40
N LYS A 49 3.07 -10.36 12.42
CA LYS A 49 3.85 -10.96 11.34
C LYS A 49 3.57 -10.37 9.97
N VAL A 50 2.45 -9.67 9.84
CA VAL A 50 1.99 -9.07 8.58
C VAL A 50 2.01 -7.57 8.72
N LYS A 51 2.71 -6.89 7.81
CA LYS A 51 2.77 -5.43 7.78
C LYS A 51 2.04 -4.89 6.56
N ILE A 52 1.23 -3.86 6.77
CA ILE A 52 0.55 -3.14 5.70
C ILE A 52 1.33 -1.87 5.42
N ILE A 53 1.75 -1.69 4.17
CA ILE A 53 2.50 -0.52 3.71
C ILE A 53 1.64 0.25 2.72
N ASP A 54 1.27 1.46 3.09
CA ASP A 54 0.58 2.40 2.22
C ASP A 54 1.60 3.29 1.52
N VAL A 55 1.75 3.09 0.21
CA VAL A 55 2.74 3.80 -0.60
C VAL A 55 2.20 5.07 -1.25
N ARG A 56 1.00 5.51 -0.82
CA ARG A 56 0.43 6.78 -1.27
C ARG A 56 1.21 7.96 -0.68
N THR A 57 0.92 9.13 -1.21
CA THR A 57 1.50 10.36 -0.65
C THR A 57 0.99 10.62 0.77
N PRO A 58 1.71 11.40 1.60
CA PRO A 58 1.24 11.77 2.94
C PRO A 58 -0.12 12.47 2.91
N GLU A 59 -0.40 13.27 1.88
CA GLU A 59 -1.66 13.98 1.71
C GLU A 59 -2.81 13.00 1.44
N GLU A 60 -2.61 12.00 0.58
CA GLU A 60 -3.61 10.95 0.36
C GLU A 60 -3.87 10.15 1.64
N PHE A 61 -2.81 9.82 2.38
CA PHE A 61 -2.92 9.09 3.65
C PHE A 61 -3.75 9.88 4.67
N ALA A 62 -3.47 11.17 4.83
CA ALA A 62 -4.14 12.05 5.78
C ALA A 62 -5.60 12.36 5.38
N PHE A 63 -5.83 12.75 4.12
CA PHE A 63 -7.12 13.34 3.72
C PHE A 63 -8.11 12.34 3.12
N VAL A 64 -7.65 11.24 2.57
CA VAL A 64 -8.52 10.18 2.05
C VAL A 64 -8.89 9.17 3.15
N GLY A 65 -8.03 9.03 4.16
CA GLY A 65 -8.12 8.01 5.20
C GLY A 65 -7.31 6.75 4.84
N HIS A 66 -7.02 5.92 5.84
CA HIS A 66 -6.11 4.80 5.74
C HIS A 66 -6.45 3.68 6.74
N PRO A 67 -5.94 2.46 6.55
CA PRO A 67 -5.98 1.42 7.58
C PRO A 67 -5.20 1.88 8.82
N GLU A 68 -5.78 1.77 10.02
CA GLU A 68 -5.14 2.19 11.28
C GLU A 68 -3.76 1.55 11.50
N MET A 69 -3.60 0.30 11.07
CA MET A 69 -2.36 -0.46 11.20
C MET A 69 -1.33 -0.18 10.11
N ALA A 70 -1.64 0.61 9.08
CA ALA A 70 -0.76 0.82 7.95
C ALA A 70 0.40 1.76 8.26
N TRP A 71 1.56 1.43 7.72
CA TRP A 71 2.73 2.31 7.66
C TRP A 71 2.65 3.16 6.40
N ASN A 72 2.71 4.48 6.52
CA ASN A 72 2.83 5.33 5.36
C ASN A 72 4.30 5.49 4.97
N ILE A 73 4.69 4.86 3.89
CA ILE A 73 6.01 4.99 3.27
C ILE A 73 5.79 5.34 1.80
N PRO A 74 5.79 6.62 1.44
CA PRO A 74 5.46 7.04 0.09
C PRO A 74 6.41 6.50 -0.96
N LEU A 75 5.87 5.98 -2.08
CA LEU A 75 6.67 5.64 -3.26
C LEU A 75 7.12 6.90 -4.01
N ALA A 76 6.30 7.95 -3.94
CA ALA A 76 6.58 9.26 -4.53
C ALA A 76 5.84 10.34 -3.74
N PHE A 77 6.37 11.56 -3.82
CA PHE A 77 5.77 12.77 -3.27
C PHE A 77 5.09 13.57 -4.37
N VAL A 78 4.09 14.36 -4.01
CA VAL A 78 3.44 15.29 -4.94
C VAL A 78 4.25 16.58 -5.01
N THR A 79 4.57 16.98 -6.22
CA THR A 79 5.10 18.32 -6.51
C THR A 79 4.21 19.00 -7.53
N TYR A 80 4.42 20.31 -7.69
CA TYR A 80 3.70 21.12 -8.66
C TYR A 80 4.67 21.58 -9.73
N GLU A 81 4.25 21.48 -10.98
CA GLU A 81 4.99 22.04 -12.11
C GLU A 81 4.09 22.84 -13.04
N ARG A 82 4.69 23.76 -13.78
CA ARG A 82 4.02 24.43 -14.89
C ARG A 82 4.50 23.80 -16.20
N LYS A 83 3.57 23.30 -17.00
CA LYS A 83 3.85 22.78 -18.32
C LYS A 83 2.83 23.29 -19.31
N GLY A 84 3.28 23.91 -20.39
CA GLY A 84 2.38 24.48 -21.39
C GLY A 84 1.40 25.53 -20.82
N GLY A 85 1.84 26.34 -19.84
CA GLY A 85 1.00 27.35 -19.17
C GLY A 85 -0.02 26.84 -18.16
N LYS A 86 -0.11 25.53 -17.97
CA LYS A 86 -1.02 24.88 -17.01
C LYS A 86 -0.26 24.41 -15.77
N PHE A 87 -0.92 24.52 -14.61
CA PHE A 87 -0.47 23.84 -13.41
C PHE A 87 -0.83 22.36 -13.47
N GLN A 88 0.10 21.52 -13.10
CA GLN A 88 -0.16 20.10 -12.92
C GLN A 88 0.61 19.54 -11.72
N TYR A 89 0.09 18.46 -11.16
CA TYR A 89 0.81 17.67 -10.17
C TYR A 89 1.83 16.80 -10.88
N ALA A 90 3.05 16.76 -10.34
CA ALA A 90 4.12 15.89 -10.81
C ALA A 90 4.58 14.97 -9.68
N PRO A 91 4.67 13.66 -9.88
CA PRO A 91 5.21 12.77 -8.87
C PRO A 91 6.74 12.91 -8.80
N LYS A 92 7.27 13.17 -7.61
CA LYS A 92 8.71 13.12 -7.32
C LYS A 92 9.02 11.78 -6.66
N PRO A 93 9.80 10.88 -7.27
CA PRO A 93 10.14 9.59 -6.69
C PRO A 93 10.80 9.72 -5.31
N ASN A 94 10.40 8.85 -4.38
CA ASN A 94 11.07 8.69 -3.11
C ASN A 94 12.25 7.73 -3.27
N THR A 95 13.45 8.26 -3.40
CA THR A 95 14.67 7.46 -3.59
C THR A 95 15.07 6.67 -2.35
N ALA A 96 14.55 7.03 -1.18
CA ALA A 96 14.78 6.34 0.09
C ALA A 96 13.75 5.22 0.37
N PHE A 97 12.76 4.99 -0.50
CA PHE A 97 11.63 4.09 -0.25
C PHE A 97 12.06 2.72 0.28
N VAL A 98 12.96 2.03 -0.40
CA VAL A 98 13.42 0.69 -0.01
C VAL A 98 14.18 0.73 1.32
N ALA A 99 15.01 1.75 1.55
CA ALA A 99 15.73 1.92 2.82
C ALA A 99 14.75 2.10 3.98
N GLN A 100 13.75 2.94 3.81
CA GLN A 100 12.69 3.19 4.80
C GLN A 100 11.87 1.92 5.10
N VAL A 101 11.53 1.12 4.08
CA VAL A 101 10.87 -0.18 4.33
C VAL A 101 11.76 -1.11 5.15
N ARG A 102 13.08 -1.09 4.94
CA ARG A 102 14.03 -1.89 5.72
C ARG A 102 14.15 -1.49 7.20
N GLU A 103 13.75 -0.28 7.56
CA GLU A 103 13.70 0.15 8.96
C GLU A 103 12.62 -0.61 9.75
N ILE A 104 11.55 -1.02 9.09
CA ILE A 104 10.39 -1.66 9.72
C ILE A 104 10.24 -3.14 9.38
N ALA A 105 10.90 -3.63 8.35
CA ALA A 105 10.68 -4.98 7.82
C ALA A 105 11.96 -5.64 7.30
N LYS A 106 12.02 -6.95 7.43
CA LYS A 106 13.08 -7.81 6.90
C LYS A 106 12.64 -8.45 5.57
N PRO A 107 13.59 -8.90 4.72
CA PRO A 107 13.28 -9.49 3.41
C PRO A 107 12.28 -10.66 3.41
N ASN A 108 12.19 -11.42 4.50
CA ASN A 108 11.29 -12.56 4.63
C ASN A 108 9.96 -12.24 5.32
N ASP A 109 9.75 -10.99 5.75
CA ASP A 109 8.49 -10.58 6.34
C ASP A 109 7.38 -10.51 5.29
N VAL A 110 6.14 -10.72 5.73
CA VAL A 110 4.96 -10.59 4.87
C VAL A 110 4.57 -9.13 4.80
N LEU A 111 4.63 -8.57 3.60
CA LEU A 111 4.25 -7.20 3.32
C LEU A 111 3.01 -7.17 2.43
N LEU A 112 2.01 -6.42 2.84
CA LEU A 112 0.80 -6.14 2.06
C LEU A 112 0.87 -4.68 1.61
N VAL A 113 1.14 -4.46 0.33
CA VAL A 113 1.43 -3.13 -0.21
C VAL A 113 0.18 -2.56 -0.87
N THR A 114 -0.24 -1.39 -0.42
CA THR A 114 -1.43 -0.71 -0.93
C THR A 114 -1.10 0.67 -1.51
N CYS A 115 -1.93 1.08 -2.44
CA CYS A 115 -1.97 2.45 -2.94
C CYS A 115 -3.43 2.86 -3.20
N ARG A 116 -3.69 3.78 -4.09
CA ARG A 116 -5.07 4.19 -4.43
C ARG A 116 -5.90 3.03 -5.01
N SER A 117 -5.34 2.29 -6.00
CA SER A 117 -6.07 1.28 -6.79
C SER A 117 -5.19 0.18 -7.38
N GLY A 118 -4.00 -0.08 -6.82
CA GLY A 118 -3.13 -1.22 -7.15
C GLY A 118 -1.94 -0.93 -8.09
N GLY A 119 -1.91 0.16 -8.85
CA GLY A 119 -0.83 0.42 -9.82
C GLY A 119 0.50 0.82 -9.15
N ARG A 120 0.50 1.84 -8.29
CA ARG A 120 1.71 2.23 -7.53
C ARG A 120 2.16 1.13 -6.58
N GLY A 121 1.20 0.37 -6.02
CA GLY A 121 1.49 -0.82 -5.20
C GLY A 121 2.31 -1.84 -5.97
N ALA A 122 1.95 -2.13 -7.23
CA ALA A 122 2.73 -3.03 -8.08
C ALA A 122 4.15 -2.52 -8.33
N MET A 123 4.32 -1.23 -8.61
CA MET A 123 5.65 -0.61 -8.77
C MET A 123 6.49 -0.74 -7.48
N ALA A 124 5.90 -0.49 -6.33
CA ALA A 124 6.56 -0.63 -5.03
C ALA A 124 6.96 -2.07 -4.75
N VAL A 125 6.07 -3.04 -4.98
CA VAL A 125 6.36 -4.48 -4.84
C VAL A 125 7.54 -4.88 -5.73
N ASN A 126 7.60 -4.40 -6.98
CA ASN A 126 8.71 -4.71 -7.88
C ASN A 126 10.04 -4.13 -7.37
N GLN A 127 10.06 -2.92 -6.79
CA GLN A 127 11.25 -2.36 -6.15
C GLN A 127 11.69 -3.18 -4.93
N LEU A 128 10.74 -3.61 -4.11
CA LEU A 128 11.01 -4.45 -2.95
C LEU A 128 11.53 -5.83 -3.38
N ALA A 129 10.94 -6.43 -4.41
CA ALA A 129 11.41 -7.70 -4.97
C ALA A 129 12.85 -7.61 -5.46
N ALA A 130 13.20 -6.55 -6.20
CA ALA A 130 14.57 -6.29 -6.64
C ALA A 130 15.54 -6.08 -5.47
N ALA A 131 15.05 -5.63 -4.32
CA ALA A 131 15.80 -5.46 -3.08
C ALA A 131 15.84 -6.72 -2.19
N GLY A 132 15.29 -7.86 -2.65
CA GLY A 132 15.35 -9.14 -1.97
C GLY A 132 14.14 -9.49 -1.10
N PHE A 133 13.08 -8.69 -1.08
CA PHE A 133 11.84 -9.05 -0.40
C PHE A 133 11.10 -10.11 -1.22
N THR A 134 10.75 -11.22 -0.58
CA THR A 134 10.17 -12.39 -1.29
C THR A 134 8.68 -12.59 -1.04
N LYS A 135 8.11 -11.89 -0.05
CA LYS A 135 6.72 -12.04 0.39
C LYS A 135 5.97 -10.70 0.40
N ALA A 136 6.17 -9.90 -0.64
CA ALA A 136 5.46 -8.64 -0.85
C ALA A 136 4.27 -8.87 -1.80
N TYR A 137 3.07 -8.63 -1.29
CA TYR A 137 1.80 -8.76 -2.01
C TYR A 137 1.32 -7.40 -2.48
N ASN A 138 0.83 -7.31 -3.69
CA ASN A 138 0.10 -6.13 -4.14
C ASN A 138 -1.37 -6.23 -3.76
N ILE A 139 -1.91 -5.25 -3.03
CA ILE A 139 -3.35 -5.10 -2.80
C ILE A 139 -3.94 -4.48 -4.06
N VAL A 140 -4.58 -5.31 -4.90
CA VAL A 140 -4.89 -4.98 -6.30
C VAL A 140 -6.00 -3.96 -6.48
N ASP A 141 -6.88 -3.81 -5.50
CA ASP A 141 -7.96 -2.81 -5.46
C ASP A 141 -7.60 -1.58 -4.60
N GLY A 142 -6.52 -1.64 -3.84
CA GLY A 142 -5.98 -0.52 -3.07
C GLY A 142 -6.91 0.00 -1.99
N ILE A 143 -6.76 1.29 -1.67
CA ILE A 143 -7.58 1.95 -0.64
C ILE A 143 -8.96 2.36 -1.19
N GLU A 144 -9.01 2.96 -2.38
CA GLU A 144 -10.24 3.55 -2.93
C GLU A 144 -11.01 2.59 -3.85
N GLY A 145 -10.38 1.52 -4.32
CA GLY A 145 -11.04 0.51 -5.17
C GLY A 145 -11.27 0.96 -6.61
N ASP A 146 -12.36 0.43 -7.19
CA ASP A 146 -12.71 0.60 -8.58
C ASP A 146 -13.81 1.65 -8.79
N ALA A 147 -13.80 2.28 -9.97
CA ALA A 147 -14.82 3.26 -10.31
C ALA A 147 -16.16 2.59 -10.66
N VAL A 148 -17.26 3.21 -10.23
CA VAL A 148 -18.58 2.88 -10.70
C VAL A 148 -18.68 3.21 -12.18
N LYS A 149 -19.13 2.25 -12.98
CA LYS A 149 -19.38 2.39 -14.41
C LYS A 149 -20.89 2.28 -14.67
N ASP A 150 -21.62 3.28 -14.23
CA ASP A 150 -23.07 3.38 -14.42
C ASP A 150 -23.43 4.84 -14.67
N PRO A 151 -23.77 5.21 -15.93
CA PRO A 151 -24.12 6.58 -16.28
C PRO A 151 -25.34 7.13 -15.55
N GLN A 152 -26.21 6.27 -15.01
CA GLN A 152 -27.40 6.67 -14.27
C GLN A 152 -27.11 6.92 -12.78
N SER A 153 -25.94 6.50 -12.31
CA SER A 153 -25.54 6.67 -10.92
C SER A 153 -24.88 8.04 -10.68
N VAL A 154 -25.25 8.71 -9.59
CA VAL A 154 -24.55 9.93 -9.10
C VAL A 154 -23.08 9.64 -8.75
N PHE A 155 -22.72 8.38 -8.57
CA PHE A 155 -21.36 7.92 -8.31
C PHE A 155 -20.61 7.49 -9.58
N ASN A 156 -21.17 7.71 -10.78
CA ASN A 156 -20.49 7.35 -12.01
C ASN A 156 -19.08 7.97 -12.09
N GLY A 157 -18.08 7.15 -12.35
CA GLY A 157 -16.68 7.55 -12.34
C GLY A 157 -16.04 7.71 -10.96
N LYS A 158 -16.80 7.57 -9.85
CA LYS A 158 -16.28 7.62 -8.49
C LYS A 158 -15.87 6.23 -8.02
N ARG A 159 -14.80 6.15 -7.21
CA ARG A 159 -14.29 4.88 -6.68
C ARG A 159 -15.09 4.46 -5.45
N MET A 160 -16.12 3.66 -5.69
CA MET A 160 -17.07 3.21 -4.66
C MET A 160 -17.26 1.69 -4.63
N LYS A 161 -16.40 0.94 -5.36
CA LYS A 161 -16.44 -0.52 -5.42
C LYS A 161 -15.11 -1.09 -5.00
N ASN A 162 -15.13 -2.19 -4.23
CA ASN A 162 -13.90 -2.83 -3.75
C ASN A 162 -13.01 -1.83 -2.98
N GLY A 163 -11.76 -2.19 -2.74
CA GLY A 163 -10.81 -1.36 -2.01
C GLY A 163 -11.05 -1.36 -0.50
N TRP A 164 -10.06 -0.94 0.23
CA TRP A 164 -10.07 -0.99 1.69
C TRP A 164 -11.23 -0.21 2.30
N LYS A 165 -11.48 0.99 1.84
CA LYS A 165 -12.54 1.87 2.38
C LYS A 165 -13.96 1.31 2.26
N ASN A 166 -14.17 0.39 1.31
CA ASN A 166 -15.47 -0.26 1.09
C ASN A 166 -15.51 -1.69 1.67
N SER A 167 -14.43 -2.19 2.29
CA SER A 167 -14.30 -3.60 2.68
C SER A 167 -13.83 -3.81 4.12
N ALA A 168 -13.16 -2.84 4.75
CA ALA A 168 -12.53 -2.99 6.05
C ALA A 168 -12.52 -1.65 6.83
N PRO A 169 -12.30 -1.67 8.15
CA PRO A 169 -12.20 -0.45 8.96
C PRO A 169 -11.03 0.43 8.53
N TRP A 170 -11.24 1.73 8.59
CA TRP A 170 -10.25 2.75 8.27
C TRP A 170 -10.45 4.01 9.11
N VAL A 171 -9.41 4.84 9.22
CA VAL A 171 -9.36 6.02 10.07
C VAL A 171 -8.78 7.23 9.31
N TYR A 172 -8.93 8.41 9.90
CA TYR A 172 -8.22 9.64 9.50
C TYR A 172 -7.08 9.99 10.47
N ASP A 173 -7.17 9.50 11.72
CA ASP A 173 -6.19 9.81 12.76
C ASP A 173 -4.86 9.16 12.43
N ILE A 174 -3.79 9.96 12.44
CA ILE A 174 -2.44 9.52 12.05
C ILE A 174 -1.64 9.16 13.30
N ASP A 175 -1.16 7.92 13.34
CA ASP A 175 -0.13 7.51 14.29
C ASP A 175 1.23 8.01 13.80
N PRO A 176 1.88 8.95 14.52
CA PRO A 176 3.15 9.53 14.08
C PRO A 176 4.28 8.50 14.00
N GLU A 177 4.20 7.38 14.74
CA GLU A 177 5.19 6.32 14.68
C GLU A 177 5.10 5.49 13.39
N LYS A 178 3.97 5.54 12.70
CA LYS A 178 3.73 4.80 11.44
C LYS A 178 3.87 5.65 10.18
N VAL A 179 4.36 6.87 10.30
CA VAL A 179 4.63 7.75 9.16
C VAL A 179 6.13 7.94 9.04
N ILE A 180 6.73 7.35 8.02
CA ILE A 180 8.17 7.50 7.76
C ILE A 180 8.36 8.58 6.72
N LEU A 181 8.72 9.77 7.17
CA LEU A 181 9.08 10.91 6.35
C LEU A 181 10.50 11.31 6.71
N GLU A 182 11.36 11.47 5.72
CA GLU A 182 12.63 12.14 5.94
C GLU A 182 12.37 13.61 6.28
N GLU A 183 13.06 14.12 7.29
CA GLU A 183 12.98 15.51 7.72
C GLU A 183 13.29 16.43 6.52
N GLY A 184 12.32 17.27 6.13
CA GLY A 184 12.44 18.16 4.98
C GLY A 184 12.14 17.57 3.60
N ALA A 185 11.85 16.26 3.49
CA ALA A 185 11.72 15.62 2.17
C ALA A 185 10.40 15.91 1.44
N ALA A 186 9.30 16.14 2.14
CA ALA A 186 8.00 16.13 1.48
C ALA A 186 7.34 17.49 1.30
N THR A 187 7.47 18.43 2.23
CA THR A 187 6.50 19.52 2.29
C THR A 187 7.08 20.90 2.58
N GLY A 188 8.34 21.03 2.92
CA GLY A 188 8.83 22.27 3.54
C GLY A 188 8.16 22.57 4.90
N PHE A 189 7.39 21.59 5.42
CA PHE A 189 6.77 21.68 6.73
C PHE A 189 7.78 21.17 7.77
N THR A 190 8.32 22.08 8.53
CA THR A 190 9.03 21.76 9.77
C THR A 190 8.00 21.80 10.89
N PRO A 191 7.72 20.70 11.60
CA PRO A 191 6.94 20.77 12.83
C PRO A 191 7.67 21.73 13.77
N LYS A 192 7.01 22.78 14.19
CA LYS A 192 7.50 23.56 15.33
C LYS A 192 7.22 22.73 16.58
N GLU A 193 8.29 22.46 17.34
CA GLU A 193 8.19 21.93 18.70
C GLU A 193 7.26 22.79 19.57
#